data_533fcf668dae27f40d2081cd12193b00
#
_entry.id   533fcf668dae27f40d2081cd12193b00
#
_cell.length_a   1.000
_cell.length_b   1.000
_cell.length_c   1.000
_cell.angle_alpha   90.00
_cell.angle_beta   90.00
_cell.angle_gamma   90.00
#
_symmetry.space_group_name_H-M   'P 1'
#
loop_
_entity.id
_entity.type
_entity.pdbx_description
1 polymer ?
#
loop_
_entity_poly.entity_id
_entity_poly.type
_entity_poly.pdbx_seq_one_letter_code
_entity_poly.pdbx_strand_id
1 'polypeptide(L)'
;MNPLLVHILALIYGIPFILIGIEHFREPQKFVDIVPKYMPFALFLVYLTGVMEILVGLGIIYPDTRKLTGRLTVLFLIAIYPANFNMWINDVPFNGTRLTT
;
A
#
# COMPACT_ATOMS: atom_id res chain seq x y z
N MET A 1 -16.38 -8.46 -19.74
CA MET A 1 -15.62 -9.45 -18.93
C MET A 1 -16.61 -10.23 -18.08
N ASN A 2 -16.37 -11.53 -17.94
CA ASN A 2 -17.22 -12.42 -17.14
C ASN A 2 -17.30 -11.92 -15.70
N PRO A 3 -18.52 -11.77 -15.10
CA PRO A 3 -18.62 -11.29 -13.70
C PRO A 3 -17.87 -12.15 -12.69
N LEU A 4 -17.86 -13.47 -12.88
CA LEU A 4 -17.11 -14.36 -12.00
C LEU A 4 -15.62 -14.06 -12.05
N LEU A 5 -15.07 -13.85 -13.25
CA LEU A 5 -13.67 -13.52 -13.43
C LEU A 5 -13.32 -12.18 -12.76
N VAL A 6 -14.21 -11.19 -12.89
CA VAL A 6 -14.01 -9.88 -12.26
C VAL A 6 -13.93 -10.04 -10.73
N HIS A 7 -14.82 -10.85 -10.15
CA HIS A 7 -14.80 -11.09 -8.70
C HIS A 7 -13.53 -11.82 -8.26
N ILE A 8 -13.08 -12.79 -9.04
CA ILE A 8 -11.84 -13.52 -8.73
C ILE A 8 -10.64 -12.57 -8.77
N LEU A 9 -10.55 -11.73 -9.81
CA LEU A 9 -9.47 -10.74 -9.91
C LEU A 9 -9.53 -9.74 -8.75
N ALA A 10 -10.74 -9.32 -8.36
CA ALA A 10 -10.88 -8.39 -7.24
C ALA A 10 -10.36 -9.00 -5.94
N LEU A 11 -10.58 -10.28 -5.71
CA LEU A 11 -10.04 -10.96 -4.53
C LEU A 11 -8.52 -11.07 -4.61
N ILE A 12 -7.99 -11.39 -5.79
CA ILE A 12 -6.54 -11.50 -6.00
C ILE A 12 -5.83 -10.18 -5.71
N TYR A 13 -6.44 -9.05 -6.08
CA TYR A 13 -5.85 -7.73 -5.82
C TYR A 13 -6.21 -7.18 -4.44
N GLY A 14 -7.44 -7.41 -3.97
CA GLY A 14 -7.90 -6.83 -2.72
C GLY A 14 -7.31 -7.50 -1.48
N ILE A 15 -7.17 -8.82 -1.49
CA ILE A 15 -6.64 -9.54 -0.32
C ILE A 15 -5.21 -9.13 0.02
N PRO A 16 -4.27 -9.04 -0.94
CA PRO A 16 -2.92 -8.56 -0.63
C PRO A 16 -2.90 -7.17 0.00
N PHE A 17 -3.75 -6.25 -0.47
CA PHE A 17 -3.84 -4.92 0.13
C PHE A 17 -4.24 -4.99 1.60
N ILE A 18 -5.20 -5.84 1.93
CA ILE A 18 -5.64 -6.02 3.31
C ILE A 18 -4.50 -6.59 4.15
N LEU A 19 -3.82 -7.62 3.65
CA LEU A 19 -2.73 -8.27 4.39
C LEU A 19 -1.56 -7.32 4.61
N ILE A 20 -1.17 -6.57 3.58
CA ILE A 20 -0.08 -5.61 3.69
C ILE A 20 -0.47 -4.46 4.63
N GLY A 21 -1.73 -4.01 4.56
CA GLY A 21 -2.23 -3.00 5.48
C GLY A 21 -2.15 -3.46 6.93
N ILE A 22 -2.49 -4.71 7.19
CA ILE A 22 -2.36 -5.30 8.54
C ILE A 22 -0.89 -5.32 8.98
N GLU A 23 0.03 -5.62 8.06
CA GLU A 23 1.46 -5.62 8.38
C GLU A 23 1.97 -4.24 8.81
N HIS A 24 1.36 -3.16 8.32
CA HIS A 24 1.71 -1.81 8.77
C HIS A 24 1.50 -1.63 10.27
N PHE A 25 0.55 -2.37 10.84
CA PHE A 25 0.27 -2.31 12.28
C PHE A 25 1.07 -3.34 13.07
N ARG A 26 1.40 -4.47 12.46
CA ARG A 26 2.16 -5.53 13.13
C ARG A 26 3.66 -5.23 13.18
N GLU A 27 4.21 -4.72 12.08
CA GLU A 27 5.64 -4.45 11.97
C GLU A 27 5.84 -3.10 11.30
N PRO A 28 5.45 -2.00 11.98
CA PRO A 28 5.48 -0.67 11.37
C PRO A 28 6.90 -0.21 11.01
N GLN A 29 7.91 -0.70 11.72
CA GLN A 29 9.28 -0.25 11.49
C GLN A 29 9.78 -0.54 10.07
N LYS A 30 9.35 -1.64 9.46
CA LYS A 30 9.69 -1.95 8.08
C LYS A 30 9.31 -0.81 7.13
N PHE A 31 8.15 -0.21 7.39
CA PHE A 31 7.59 0.83 6.52
C PHE A 31 8.12 2.20 6.92
N VAL A 32 8.37 2.43 8.20
CA VAL A 32 9.00 3.68 8.66
C VAL A 32 10.36 3.87 8.00
N ASP A 33 11.11 2.79 7.86
CA ASP A 33 12.47 2.84 7.30
C ASP A 33 12.51 3.29 5.85
N ILE A 34 11.42 3.12 5.10
CA ILE A 34 11.38 3.54 3.69
C ILE A 34 10.73 4.91 3.49
N VAL A 35 10.20 5.53 4.54
CA VAL A 35 9.65 6.88 4.43
C VAL A 35 10.82 7.87 4.26
N PRO A 36 10.73 8.83 3.32
CA PRO A 36 11.79 9.83 3.17
C PRO A 36 12.05 10.57 4.47
N LYS A 37 13.32 10.81 4.78
CA LYS A 37 13.71 11.42 6.05
C LYS A 37 13.20 12.85 6.21
N TYR A 38 12.91 13.54 5.11
CA TYR A 38 12.36 14.90 5.17
C TYR A 38 10.87 14.92 5.54
N MET A 39 10.20 13.78 5.53
CA MET A 39 8.78 13.71 5.89
C MET A 39 8.63 13.52 7.40
N PRO A 40 7.87 14.41 8.06
CA PRO A 40 7.65 14.27 9.51
C PRO A 40 6.63 13.19 9.81
N PHE A 41 6.60 12.76 11.08
CA PHE A 41 5.59 11.84 11.58
C PHE A 41 5.54 10.52 10.80
N ALA A 42 6.72 9.91 10.57
CA ALA A 42 6.82 8.69 9.77
C ALA A 42 5.93 7.57 10.32
N LEU A 43 5.89 7.37 11.64
CA LEU A 43 5.07 6.33 12.24
C LEU A 43 3.57 6.58 12.01
N PHE A 44 3.14 7.84 12.14
CA PHE A 44 1.76 8.21 11.85
C PHE A 44 1.40 7.93 10.39
N LEU A 45 2.32 8.27 9.47
CA LEU A 45 2.09 8.02 8.05
C LEU A 45 1.99 6.53 7.75
N VAL A 46 2.79 5.71 8.42
CA VAL A 46 2.73 4.25 8.25
C VAL A 46 1.36 3.73 8.69
N TYR A 47 0.87 4.15 9.85
CA TYR A 47 -0.46 3.71 10.31
C TYR A 47 -1.56 4.23 9.40
N LEU A 48 -1.46 5.48 8.94
CA LEU A 48 -2.45 6.05 8.05
C LEU A 48 -2.52 5.27 6.73
N THR A 49 -1.36 4.99 6.13
CA THR A 49 -1.34 4.23 4.87
C THR A 49 -1.81 2.80 5.07
N GLY A 50 -1.55 2.21 6.24
CA GLY A 50 -2.07 0.88 6.56
C GLY A 50 -3.60 0.85 6.56
N VAL A 51 -4.23 1.84 7.20
CA VAL A 51 -5.69 1.97 7.19
C VAL A 51 -6.20 2.14 5.75
N MET A 52 -5.54 3.01 4.98
CA MET A 52 -5.93 3.26 3.59
C MET A 52 -5.83 2.00 2.74
N GLU A 53 -4.79 1.20 2.93
CA GLU A 53 -4.61 -0.05 2.18
C GLU A 53 -5.69 -1.06 2.52
N ILE A 54 -6.07 -1.18 3.79
CA ILE A 54 -7.16 -2.07 4.19
C ILE A 54 -8.46 -1.61 3.53
N LEU A 55 -8.74 -0.31 3.56
CA LEU A 55 -9.95 0.25 2.95
C LEU A 55 -9.95 0.03 1.44
N VAL A 56 -8.81 0.21 0.79
CA VAL A 56 -8.68 -0.05 -0.65
C VAL A 56 -8.97 -1.51 -0.96
N GLY A 57 -8.38 -2.43 -0.18
CA GLY A 57 -8.63 -3.85 -0.38
C GLY A 57 -10.10 -4.21 -0.26
N LEU A 58 -10.76 -3.73 0.79
CA LEU A 58 -12.18 -3.96 0.98
C LEU A 58 -13.02 -3.33 -0.12
N GLY A 59 -12.66 -2.11 -0.55
CA GLY A 59 -13.38 -1.40 -1.59
C GLY A 59 -13.28 -2.06 -2.96
N ILE A 60 -12.14 -2.70 -3.25
CA ILE A 60 -11.97 -3.44 -4.50
C ILE A 60 -12.80 -4.73 -4.48
N ILE A 61 -12.85 -5.40 -3.33
CA ILE A 61 -13.60 -6.65 -3.22
C ILE A 61 -15.10 -6.41 -3.34
N TYR A 62 -15.61 -5.31 -2.79
CA TYR A 62 -17.03 -4.99 -2.82
C TYR A 62 -17.39 -4.34 -4.16
N PRO A 63 -18.31 -4.94 -4.96
CA PRO A 63 -18.56 -4.47 -6.33
C PRO A 63 -19.03 -3.00 -6.43
N ASP A 64 -19.86 -2.55 -5.49
CA ASP A 64 -20.46 -1.21 -5.56
C ASP A 64 -19.46 -0.08 -5.36
N THR A 65 -18.32 -0.37 -4.70
CA THR A 65 -17.30 0.63 -4.40
C THR A 65 -16.07 0.50 -5.29
N ARG A 66 -16.04 -0.50 -6.16
CA ARG A 66 -14.85 -0.87 -6.90
C ARG A 66 -14.32 0.24 -7.81
N LYS A 67 -15.19 0.94 -8.53
CA LYS A 67 -14.78 2.04 -9.42
C LYS A 67 -14.21 3.21 -8.64
N LEU A 68 -14.89 3.62 -7.58
CA LEU A 68 -14.41 4.71 -6.73
C LEU A 68 -13.08 4.34 -6.11
N THR A 69 -12.97 3.12 -5.60
CA THR A 69 -11.74 2.63 -4.97
C THR A 69 -10.60 2.63 -5.97
N GLY A 70 -10.83 2.22 -7.21
CA GLY A 70 -9.80 2.24 -8.24
C GLY A 70 -9.25 3.63 -8.49
N ARG A 71 -10.14 4.64 -8.56
CA ARG A 71 -9.72 6.03 -8.74
C ARG A 71 -8.90 6.54 -7.55
N LEU A 72 -9.37 6.24 -6.33
CA LEU A 72 -8.66 6.65 -5.12
C LEU A 72 -7.32 5.93 -5.00
N THR A 73 -7.24 4.69 -5.46
CA THR A 73 -5.99 3.92 -5.44
C THR A 73 -4.92 4.56 -6.31
N VAL A 74 -5.29 5.08 -7.49
CA VAL A 74 -4.34 5.78 -8.34
C VAL A 74 -3.76 7.00 -7.62
N LEU A 75 -4.61 7.77 -6.94
CA LEU A 75 -4.15 8.92 -6.16
C LEU A 75 -3.26 8.49 -5.00
N PHE A 76 -3.62 7.39 -4.33
CA PHE A 76 -2.83 6.84 -3.23
C PHE A 76 -1.45 6.41 -3.70
N LEU A 77 -1.35 5.73 -4.84
CA LEU A 77 -0.06 5.30 -5.39
C LEU A 77 0.83 6.49 -5.74
N ILE A 78 0.23 7.56 -6.27
CA ILE A 78 0.96 8.78 -6.54
C ILE A 78 1.49 9.37 -5.24
N ALA A 79 0.69 9.34 -4.17
CA ALA A 79 1.09 9.91 -2.89
C ALA A 79 2.23 9.13 -2.22
N ILE A 80 2.28 7.80 -2.39
CA ILE A 80 3.34 6.99 -1.77
C ILE A 80 4.58 6.87 -2.65
N TYR A 81 4.53 7.38 -3.88
CA TYR A 81 5.66 7.30 -4.81
C TYR A 81 6.95 7.88 -4.24
N PRO A 82 6.92 9.02 -3.53
CA PRO A 82 8.15 9.55 -2.94
C PRO A 82 8.86 8.57 -2.00
N ALA A 83 8.11 7.77 -1.22
CA ALA A 83 8.71 6.79 -0.34
C ALA A 83 9.40 5.68 -1.12
N ASN A 84 8.74 5.19 -2.18
CA ASN A 84 9.33 4.16 -3.05
C ASN A 84 10.57 4.69 -3.76
N PHE A 85 10.51 5.93 -4.22
CA PHE A 85 11.64 6.57 -4.89
C PHE A 85 12.82 6.75 -3.93
N ASN A 86 12.55 7.13 -2.68
CA ASN A 86 13.57 7.27 -1.66
C ASN A 86 14.24 5.92 -1.38
N MET A 87 13.46 4.84 -1.31
CA MET A 87 14.00 3.52 -1.05
C MET A 87 14.97 3.10 -2.16
N TRP A 88 14.66 3.45 -3.41
CA TRP A 88 15.50 3.12 -4.55
C TRP A 88 16.76 4.01 -4.62
N ILE A 89 16.60 5.34 -4.50
CA ILE A 89 17.69 6.31 -4.64
C ILE A 89 18.71 6.18 -3.51
N ASN A 90 18.23 6.03 -2.29
CA ASN A 90 19.09 6.02 -1.10
C ASN A 90 19.46 4.60 -0.66
N ASP A 91 19.06 3.58 -1.45
CA ASP A 91 19.35 2.18 -1.16
C ASP A 91 18.94 1.80 0.26
N VAL A 92 17.76 2.26 0.67
CA VAL A 92 17.21 1.96 1.99
C VAL A 92 16.75 0.50 2.02
N PRO A 93 17.21 -0.32 2.98
CA PRO A 93 16.77 -1.71 3.04
C PRO A 93 15.32 -1.80 3.48
N PHE A 94 14.58 -2.70 2.86
CA PHE A 94 13.24 -3.04 3.26
C PHE A 94 13.25 -4.45 3.85
N ASN A 95 12.86 -4.56 5.13
CA ASN A 95 12.87 -5.84 5.83
C ASN A 95 14.23 -6.54 5.76
N GLY A 96 15.30 -5.76 5.82
CA GLY A 96 16.67 -6.27 5.78
C GLY A 96 17.21 -6.55 4.39
N THR A 97 16.44 -6.24 3.33
CA THR A 97 16.83 -6.49 1.94
C THR A 97 16.93 -5.18 1.17
N ARG A 98 18.02 -5.01 0.45
CA ARG A 98 18.23 -3.82 -0.38
C ARG A 98 17.72 -4.06 -1.79
N LEU A 99 17.18 -2.99 -2.41
CA LEU A 99 16.64 -3.09 -3.77
C LEU A 99 17.72 -3.04 -4.84
N THR A 100 18.85 -2.40 -4.56
CA THR A 100 19.87 -2.08 -5.56
C THR A 100 21.14 -2.93 -5.45
N THR A 101 21.12 -3.93 -4.63
CA THR A 101 22.25 -4.86 -4.56
C THR A 101 22.04 -6.10 -5.44
#